data_385eaa18323d23156810de76d5e76a12
#
_entry.id   385eaa18323d23156810de76d5e76a12
#
_cell.length_a   1.000
_cell.length_b   1.000
_cell.length_c   1.000
_cell.angle_alpha   90.00
_cell.angle_beta   90.00
_cell.angle_gamma   90.00
#
_symmetry.space_group_name_H-M   'P 1'
#
loop_
_entity.id
_entity.type
_entity.pdbx_description
1 polymer ?
#
loop_
_entity_poly.entity_id
_entity_poly.type
_entity_poly.pdbx_seq_one_letter_code
_entity_poly.pdbx_strand_id
1 'polypeptide(L)'
;MSEYLPPITQNLLPNQNNWFASWFDTPYYHILYKDRDYTEAQLFMDNLTQYLNLPEEAKILDLACGKGRHAIYLNSLGYDVTGADLSENSIKEANQFANEKLHFKVHDMRETCEEKYDAIFNLFTSFGYFENDADNLTTLKAIHNSLTETGFACIDFMNVDYVLENLVPEEIKTVDGIDFHLKRYLKDGHIFKEIAFEADGQNFHFTEKVQA
;
A
#
# COMPACT_ATOMS: atom_id res chain seq x y z
N MET A 1 19.49 0.62 33.55
CA MET A 1 19.05 2.01 33.72
C MET A 1 17.89 2.18 32.73
N SER A 2 16.68 2.38 33.24
CA SER A 2 15.47 2.54 32.42
C SER A 2 15.54 3.92 31.78
N GLU A 3 15.72 3.99 30.45
CA GLU A 3 15.66 5.25 29.72
C GLU A 3 14.21 5.73 29.70
N TYR A 4 14.05 6.90 30.27
CA TYR A 4 12.81 7.64 30.42
C TYR A 4 12.42 8.20 29.04
N LEU A 5 11.44 7.60 28.38
CA LEU A 5 10.78 8.20 27.21
C LEU A 5 9.94 9.39 27.70
N PRO A 6 10.10 10.59 27.12
CA PRO A 6 9.30 11.74 27.51
C PRO A 6 7.82 11.54 27.15
N PRO A 7 6.89 12.19 27.87
CA PRO A 7 5.45 12.03 27.64
C PRO A 7 5.06 12.56 26.24
N ILE A 8 4.33 11.74 25.51
CA ILE A 8 3.75 12.00 24.19
C ILE A 8 2.78 13.17 24.28
N THR A 9 3.15 14.32 23.77
CA THR A 9 2.28 15.51 23.66
C THR A 9 1.85 15.68 22.19
N GLN A 10 0.93 14.97 21.78
CA GLN A 10 -0.23 15.15 20.91
C GLN A 10 -0.64 13.77 20.38
N ASN A 11 -1.61 13.17 21.05
CA ASN A 11 -2.35 12.06 20.47
C ASN A 11 -3.19 12.62 19.30
N LEU A 12 -2.62 12.60 18.08
CA LEU A 12 -3.43 12.25 16.94
C LEU A 12 -3.73 10.77 17.13
N LEU A 13 -4.68 10.44 18.02
CA LEU A 13 -5.28 9.12 18.03
C LEU A 13 -6.00 9.01 16.66
N PRO A 14 -5.46 8.29 15.68
CA PRO A 14 -6.26 7.92 14.53
C PRO A 14 -7.44 7.14 15.12
N ASN A 15 -8.62 7.37 14.60
CA ASN A 15 -9.73 6.45 14.76
C ASN A 15 -9.13 5.05 14.59
N GLN A 16 -9.11 4.21 15.64
CA GLN A 16 -8.36 2.95 15.66
C GLN A 16 -8.72 2.04 14.48
N ASN A 17 -9.84 2.31 13.81
CA ASN A 17 -10.38 1.55 12.68
C ASN A 17 -9.83 1.97 11.30
N ASN A 18 -9.03 3.04 11.18
CA ASN A 18 -8.51 3.52 9.89
C ASN A 18 -7.07 4.06 10.02
N TRP A 19 -6.21 3.36 10.78
CA TRP A 19 -4.81 3.76 10.98
C TRP A 19 -4.05 3.95 9.66
N PHE A 20 -4.34 3.11 8.66
CA PHE A 20 -3.72 3.14 7.34
C PHE A 20 -4.01 4.45 6.60
N ALA A 21 -5.23 4.99 6.69
CA ALA A 21 -5.56 6.25 6.06
C ALA A 21 -4.75 7.43 6.60
N SER A 22 -4.39 7.42 7.89
CA SER A 22 -3.60 8.50 8.50
C SER A 22 -2.10 8.34 8.26
N TRP A 23 -1.55 7.12 8.32
CA TRP A 23 -0.12 6.87 8.17
C TRP A 23 0.33 6.97 6.72
N PHE A 24 -0.34 6.27 5.80
CA PHE A 24 0.03 6.25 4.39
C PHE A 24 -0.12 7.60 3.69
N ASP A 25 -0.91 8.51 4.26
CA ASP A 25 -1.09 9.89 3.75
C ASP A 25 -0.03 10.88 4.27
N THR A 26 0.91 10.42 5.13
CA THR A 26 1.97 11.30 5.65
C THR A 26 3.18 11.38 4.72
N PRO A 27 3.89 12.53 4.66
CA PRO A 27 5.17 12.61 3.95
C PRO A 27 6.22 11.66 4.54
N TYR A 28 6.15 11.37 5.83
CA TYR A 28 7.10 10.50 6.53
C TYR A 28 7.01 9.04 6.10
N TYR A 29 5.80 8.55 5.72
CA TYR A 29 5.65 7.24 5.10
C TYR A 29 6.49 7.15 3.81
N HIS A 30 6.39 8.13 2.95
CA HIS A 30 7.14 8.16 1.69
C HIS A 30 8.65 8.30 1.91
N ILE A 31 9.08 8.99 2.98
CA ILE A 31 10.50 9.07 3.36
C ILE A 31 10.99 7.69 3.82
N LEU A 32 10.30 7.06 4.76
CA LEU A 32 10.71 5.76 5.32
C LEU A 32 10.85 4.68 4.24
N TYR A 33 9.99 4.71 3.23
CA TYR A 33 9.91 3.71 2.16
C TYR A 33 10.43 4.18 0.81
N LYS A 34 11.22 5.25 0.76
CA LYS A 34 11.73 5.82 -0.51
C LYS A 34 12.61 4.86 -1.32
N ASP A 35 13.27 3.90 -0.64
CA ASP A 35 14.15 2.89 -1.26
C ASP A 35 13.38 1.78 -2.01
N ARG A 36 12.04 1.78 -1.94
CA ARG A 36 11.21 0.96 -2.82
C ARG A 36 11.30 1.51 -4.23
N ASP A 37 12.34 1.06 -4.96
CA ASP A 37 12.73 1.70 -6.19
C ASP A 37 11.82 1.37 -7.40
N TYR A 38 11.96 2.18 -8.44
CA TYR A 38 11.22 1.99 -9.69
C TYR A 38 11.68 0.73 -10.43
N THR A 39 12.93 0.31 -10.28
CA THR A 39 13.52 -0.83 -10.99
C THR A 39 12.87 -2.15 -10.54
N GLU A 40 12.70 -2.32 -9.22
CA GLU A 40 11.98 -3.48 -8.66
C GLU A 40 10.53 -3.53 -9.15
N ALA A 41 9.83 -2.38 -9.09
CA ALA A 41 8.45 -2.28 -9.55
C ALA A 41 8.33 -2.61 -11.05
N GLN A 42 9.23 -2.12 -11.88
CA GLN A 42 9.26 -2.37 -13.30
C GLN A 42 9.46 -3.87 -13.60
N LEU A 43 10.49 -4.47 -13.01
CA LEU A 43 10.76 -5.90 -13.19
C LEU A 43 9.57 -6.78 -12.75
N PHE A 44 8.91 -6.40 -11.66
CA PHE A 44 7.74 -7.12 -11.18
C PHE A 44 6.58 -7.01 -12.18
N MET A 45 6.32 -5.80 -12.70
CA MET A 45 5.25 -5.57 -13.69
C MET A 45 5.53 -6.29 -15.03
N ASP A 46 6.78 -6.26 -15.52
CA ASP A 46 7.16 -6.98 -16.72
C ASP A 46 6.91 -8.47 -16.59
N ASN A 47 7.34 -9.07 -15.48
CA ASN A 47 7.14 -10.49 -15.22
C ASN A 47 5.64 -10.83 -15.07
N LEU A 48 4.87 -10.01 -14.37
CA LEU A 48 3.45 -10.24 -14.13
C LEU A 48 2.63 -10.15 -15.43
N THR A 49 2.83 -9.08 -16.21
CA THR A 49 2.11 -8.87 -17.47
C THR A 49 2.46 -9.93 -18.51
N GLN A 50 3.74 -10.32 -18.58
CA GLN A 50 4.19 -11.42 -19.43
C GLN A 50 3.60 -12.77 -19.01
N TYR A 51 3.58 -13.07 -17.71
CA TYR A 51 3.01 -14.31 -17.18
C TYR A 51 1.51 -14.42 -17.46
N LEU A 52 0.77 -13.33 -17.28
CA LEU A 52 -0.67 -13.27 -17.53
C LEU A 52 -1.01 -13.19 -19.03
N ASN A 53 -0.03 -12.89 -19.89
CA ASN A 53 -0.21 -12.71 -21.33
C ASN A 53 -1.40 -11.78 -21.64
N LEU A 54 -1.42 -10.62 -21.00
CA LEU A 54 -2.49 -9.64 -21.16
C LEU A 54 -2.53 -9.08 -22.58
N PRO A 55 -3.73 -8.84 -23.18
CA PRO A 55 -3.85 -8.14 -24.44
C PRO A 55 -3.18 -6.75 -24.40
N GLU A 56 -2.66 -6.27 -25.54
CA GLU A 56 -1.95 -4.99 -25.63
C GLU A 56 -2.78 -3.78 -25.16
N GLU A 57 -4.11 -3.84 -25.26
CA GLU A 57 -5.03 -2.78 -24.85
C GLU A 57 -5.86 -3.17 -23.61
N ALA A 58 -5.35 -4.12 -22.81
CA ALA A 58 -6.04 -4.53 -21.60
C ALA A 58 -6.29 -3.33 -20.66
N LYS A 59 -7.49 -3.30 -20.10
CA LYS A 59 -7.84 -2.35 -19.04
C LYS A 59 -7.38 -2.89 -17.70
N ILE A 60 -6.50 -2.16 -17.02
CA ILE A 60 -5.89 -2.58 -15.76
C ILE A 60 -6.30 -1.62 -14.64
N LEU A 61 -6.72 -2.17 -13.51
CA LEU A 61 -6.88 -1.42 -12.26
C LEU A 61 -5.70 -1.71 -11.34
N ASP A 62 -4.93 -0.68 -10.99
CA ASP A 62 -3.96 -0.70 -9.90
C ASP A 62 -4.67 -0.25 -8.61
N LEU A 63 -5.06 -1.21 -7.78
CA LEU A 63 -5.89 -1.00 -6.60
C LEU A 63 -5.00 -0.82 -5.36
N ALA A 64 -5.16 0.29 -4.66
CA ALA A 64 -4.24 0.85 -3.66
C ALA A 64 -2.91 1.29 -4.30
N CYS A 65 -3.03 2.09 -5.37
CA CYS A 65 -1.90 2.50 -6.22
C CYS A 65 -0.93 3.50 -5.56
N GLY A 66 -1.30 4.10 -4.43
CA GLY A 66 -0.55 5.20 -3.83
C GLY A 66 -0.35 6.35 -4.83
N LYS A 67 0.91 6.78 -5.00
CA LYS A 67 1.29 7.83 -5.98
C LYS A 67 1.38 7.33 -7.44
N GLY A 68 0.89 6.12 -7.71
CA GLY A 68 0.73 5.59 -9.07
C GLY A 68 1.98 4.97 -9.68
N ARG A 69 2.98 4.58 -8.90
CA ARG A 69 4.25 4.03 -9.43
C ARG A 69 4.05 2.87 -10.42
N HIS A 70 3.21 1.89 -10.08
CA HIS A 70 2.91 0.76 -10.96
C HIS A 70 2.00 1.16 -12.11
N ALA A 71 0.96 1.94 -11.82
CA ALA A 71 0.03 2.43 -12.83
C ALA A 71 0.73 3.22 -13.94
N ILE A 72 1.66 4.12 -13.58
CA ILE A 72 2.47 4.90 -14.53
C ILE A 72 3.32 3.97 -15.39
N TYR A 73 3.96 2.96 -14.79
CA TYR A 73 4.78 2.03 -15.54
C TYR A 73 3.95 1.14 -16.48
N LEU A 74 2.85 0.56 -16.00
CA LEU A 74 1.92 -0.22 -16.84
C LEU A 74 1.40 0.59 -18.03
N ASN A 75 1.07 1.87 -17.82
CA ASN A 75 0.66 2.75 -18.91
C ASN A 75 1.80 2.98 -19.91
N SER A 76 3.05 3.07 -19.47
CA SER A 76 4.21 3.18 -20.36
C SER A 76 4.43 1.94 -21.24
N LEU A 77 3.89 0.79 -20.82
CA LEU A 77 3.85 -0.46 -21.61
C LEU A 77 2.69 -0.48 -22.63
N GLY A 78 1.81 0.54 -22.63
CA GLY A 78 0.71 0.69 -23.60
C GLY A 78 -0.67 0.37 -23.06
N TYR A 79 -0.81 -0.13 -21.83
CA TYR A 79 -2.09 -0.49 -21.23
C TYR A 79 -2.96 0.75 -20.90
N ASP A 80 -4.27 0.54 -20.90
CA ASP A 80 -5.26 1.48 -20.37
C ASP A 80 -5.39 1.25 -18.86
N VAL A 81 -4.88 2.19 -18.04
CA VAL A 81 -4.69 1.98 -16.62
C VAL A 81 -5.47 2.97 -15.78
N THR A 82 -6.19 2.44 -14.79
CA THR A 82 -6.77 3.23 -13.72
C THR A 82 -6.02 2.93 -12.41
N GLY A 83 -5.41 3.93 -11.80
CA GLY A 83 -4.91 3.86 -10.43
C GLY A 83 -5.99 4.31 -9.45
N ALA A 84 -6.22 3.53 -8.41
CA ALA A 84 -7.22 3.83 -7.39
C ALA A 84 -6.62 3.71 -5.98
N ASP A 85 -6.80 4.71 -5.14
CA ASP A 85 -6.30 4.72 -3.76
C ASP A 85 -7.24 5.49 -2.84
N LEU A 86 -7.21 5.20 -1.55
CA LEU A 86 -8.01 5.90 -0.55
C LEU A 86 -7.44 7.28 -0.22
N SER A 87 -6.12 7.49 -0.38
CA SER A 87 -5.42 8.74 -0.08
C SER A 87 -5.66 9.80 -1.15
N GLU A 88 -6.40 10.85 -0.81
CA GLU A 88 -6.61 12.01 -1.68
C GLU A 88 -5.29 12.70 -2.07
N ASN A 89 -4.32 12.77 -1.13
CA ASN A 89 -3.02 13.39 -1.40
C ASN A 89 -2.20 12.58 -2.40
N SER A 90 -2.17 11.25 -2.24
CA SER A 90 -1.50 10.36 -3.19
C SER A 90 -2.11 10.46 -4.58
N ILE A 91 -3.43 10.44 -4.69
CA ILE A 91 -4.14 10.59 -5.96
C ILE A 91 -3.90 11.95 -6.60
N LYS A 92 -3.86 13.03 -5.80
CA LYS A 92 -3.53 14.36 -6.31
C LYS A 92 -2.13 14.41 -6.92
N GLU A 93 -1.14 13.77 -6.30
CA GLU A 93 0.21 13.66 -6.86
C GLU A 93 0.23 12.79 -8.11
N ALA A 94 -0.43 11.62 -8.09
CA ALA A 94 -0.50 10.71 -9.23
C ALA A 94 -1.16 11.36 -10.47
N ASN A 95 -2.17 12.19 -10.27
CA ASN A 95 -2.88 12.90 -11.35
C ASN A 95 -1.99 13.85 -12.19
N GLN A 96 -0.78 14.19 -11.73
CA GLN A 96 0.19 14.94 -12.53
C GLN A 96 0.68 14.13 -13.75
N PHE A 97 0.55 12.81 -13.71
CA PHE A 97 0.95 11.88 -14.77
C PHE A 97 -0.23 11.40 -15.62
N ALA A 98 -1.47 11.82 -15.29
CA ALA A 98 -2.67 11.40 -16.01
C ALA A 98 -2.63 11.78 -17.50
N ASN A 99 -3.16 10.90 -18.35
CA ASN A 99 -3.24 11.08 -19.79
C ASN A 99 -4.48 10.34 -20.35
N GLU A 100 -4.61 10.23 -21.68
CA GLU A 100 -5.76 9.59 -22.32
C GLU A 100 -5.99 8.12 -21.93
N LYS A 101 -4.93 7.40 -21.51
CA LYS A 101 -4.96 6.00 -21.13
C LYS A 101 -4.45 5.77 -19.67
N LEU A 102 -4.27 6.85 -18.89
CA LEU A 102 -3.88 6.77 -17.49
C LEU A 102 -4.74 7.68 -16.64
N HIS A 103 -5.53 7.07 -15.78
CA HIS A 103 -6.49 7.75 -14.93
C HIS A 103 -6.22 7.45 -13.46
N PHE A 104 -6.54 8.39 -12.57
CA PHE A 104 -6.42 8.19 -11.13
C PHE A 104 -7.70 8.66 -10.43
N LYS A 105 -8.14 7.89 -9.43
CA LYS A 105 -9.34 8.22 -8.65
C LYS A 105 -9.20 7.85 -7.18
N VAL A 106 -9.82 8.65 -6.31
CA VAL A 106 -10.01 8.27 -4.91
C VAL A 106 -11.06 7.17 -4.84
N HIS A 107 -10.72 6.04 -4.20
CA HIS A 107 -11.60 4.87 -4.18
C HIS A 107 -11.30 3.97 -2.97
N ASP A 108 -12.34 3.52 -2.29
CA ASP A 108 -12.23 2.48 -1.27
C ASP A 108 -12.29 1.10 -1.94
N MET A 109 -11.30 0.26 -1.69
CA MET A 109 -11.22 -1.07 -2.30
C MET A 109 -12.38 -2.00 -1.94
N ARG A 110 -13.19 -1.65 -0.93
CA ARG A 110 -14.43 -2.37 -0.58
C ARG A 110 -15.60 -2.05 -1.49
N GLU A 111 -15.47 -1.05 -2.35
CA GLU A 111 -16.49 -0.63 -3.29
C GLU A 111 -16.25 -1.22 -4.68
N THR A 112 -17.31 -1.68 -5.33
CA THR A 112 -17.23 -2.17 -6.71
C THR A 112 -17.04 -0.98 -7.66
N CYS A 113 -16.08 -1.08 -8.59
CA CYS A 113 -15.92 -0.10 -9.64
C CYS A 113 -17.08 -0.17 -10.65
N GLU A 114 -17.49 0.97 -11.20
CA GLU A 114 -18.49 1.03 -12.27
C GLU A 114 -17.98 0.40 -13.57
N GLU A 115 -16.68 0.60 -13.84
CA GLU A 115 -15.99 0.03 -14.99
C GLU A 115 -15.54 -1.40 -14.74
N LYS A 116 -15.34 -2.16 -15.83
CA LYS A 116 -14.80 -3.51 -15.82
C LYS A 116 -13.37 -3.53 -16.30
N TYR A 117 -12.55 -4.35 -15.65
CA TYR A 117 -11.12 -4.46 -15.91
C TYR A 117 -10.74 -5.87 -16.33
N ASP A 118 -9.79 -5.98 -17.25
CA ASP A 118 -9.21 -7.27 -17.69
C ASP A 118 -8.21 -7.79 -16.67
N ALA A 119 -7.60 -6.88 -15.90
CA ALA A 119 -6.75 -7.25 -14.78
C ALA A 119 -6.94 -6.25 -13.60
N ILE A 120 -6.92 -6.77 -12.39
CA ILE A 120 -6.90 -5.98 -11.15
C ILE A 120 -5.69 -6.40 -10.34
N PHE A 121 -4.82 -5.45 -10.04
CA PHE A 121 -3.61 -5.66 -9.27
C PHE A 121 -3.73 -4.96 -7.92
N ASN A 122 -3.54 -5.71 -6.84
CA ASN A 122 -3.40 -5.17 -5.49
C ASN A 122 -2.08 -5.67 -4.93
N LEU A 123 -1.07 -4.82 -4.94
CA LEU A 123 0.32 -5.19 -4.82
C LEU A 123 0.97 -4.62 -3.56
N PHE A 124 2.13 -5.17 -3.20
CA PHE A 124 2.97 -4.74 -2.09
C PHE A 124 2.24 -4.75 -0.73
N THR A 125 1.49 -5.83 -0.50
CA THR A 125 0.80 -6.07 0.78
C THR A 125 -0.16 -4.92 1.14
N SER A 126 -0.97 -4.49 0.16
CA SER A 126 -2.03 -3.50 0.40
C SER A 126 -3.36 -4.11 0.86
N PHE A 127 -3.48 -5.43 0.84
CA PHE A 127 -4.61 -6.21 1.34
C PHE A 127 -4.36 -6.66 2.79
N GLY A 128 -5.43 -6.89 3.58
CA GLY A 128 -5.32 -7.48 4.92
C GLY A 128 -5.14 -6.45 6.06
N TYR A 129 -5.42 -5.18 5.82
CA TYR A 129 -5.35 -4.12 6.84
C TYR A 129 -6.65 -3.92 7.62
N PHE A 130 -7.75 -4.52 7.16
CA PHE A 130 -9.03 -4.38 7.85
C PHE A 130 -9.06 -5.19 9.16
N GLU A 131 -9.79 -4.69 10.14
CA GLU A 131 -9.87 -5.33 11.45
C GLU A 131 -10.73 -6.59 11.48
N ASN A 132 -11.56 -6.79 10.46
CA ASN A 132 -12.50 -7.90 10.40
C ASN A 132 -12.50 -8.58 9.01
N ASP A 133 -12.75 -9.88 9.02
CA ASP A 133 -12.81 -10.68 7.79
C ASP A 133 -13.96 -10.29 6.86
N ALA A 134 -15.00 -9.65 7.38
CA ALA A 134 -16.13 -9.21 6.57
C ALA A 134 -15.71 -8.10 5.58
N ASP A 135 -14.84 -7.18 5.98
CA ASP A 135 -14.30 -6.14 5.09
C ASP A 135 -13.32 -6.73 4.06
N ASN A 136 -12.48 -7.70 4.48
CA ASN A 136 -11.63 -8.45 3.55
C ASN A 136 -12.48 -9.18 2.49
N LEU A 137 -13.54 -9.86 2.91
CA LEU A 137 -14.47 -10.55 1.99
C LEU A 137 -15.21 -9.56 1.08
N THR A 138 -15.58 -8.38 1.60
CA THR A 138 -16.22 -7.32 0.81
C THR A 138 -15.28 -6.82 -0.28
N THR A 139 -14.00 -6.63 0.03
CA THR A 139 -12.96 -6.27 -0.94
C THR A 139 -12.83 -7.33 -2.03
N LEU A 140 -12.76 -8.62 -1.68
CA LEU A 140 -12.68 -9.70 -2.67
C LEU A 140 -13.91 -9.75 -3.60
N LYS A 141 -15.10 -9.48 -3.05
CA LYS A 141 -16.34 -9.37 -3.84
C LYS A 141 -16.31 -8.13 -4.76
N ALA A 142 -15.81 -7.00 -4.27
CA ALA A 142 -15.67 -5.79 -5.06
C ALA A 142 -14.69 -5.99 -6.23
N ILE A 143 -13.54 -6.63 -5.99
CA ILE A 143 -12.59 -7.04 -7.02
C ILE A 143 -13.27 -7.95 -8.05
N HIS A 144 -13.89 -9.03 -7.60
CA HIS A 144 -14.59 -9.98 -8.49
C HIS A 144 -15.65 -9.27 -9.35
N ASN A 145 -16.45 -8.40 -8.72
CA ASN A 145 -17.49 -7.66 -9.43
C ASN A 145 -16.96 -6.57 -10.37
N SER A 146 -15.70 -6.17 -10.25
CA SER A 146 -15.05 -5.19 -11.11
C SER A 146 -14.27 -5.83 -12.26
N LEU A 147 -14.12 -7.18 -12.29
CA LEU A 147 -13.47 -7.90 -13.38
C LEU A 147 -14.42 -8.14 -14.56
N THR A 148 -13.85 -8.22 -15.76
CA THR A 148 -14.52 -8.85 -16.93
C THR A 148 -14.70 -10.35 -16.69
N GLU A 149 -15.50 -11.04 -17.51
CA GLU A 149 -15.77 -12.50 -17.36
C GLU A 149 -14.48 -13.35 -17.43
N THR A 150 -13.48 -12.89 -18.16
CA THR A 150 -12.18 -13.57 -18.34
C THR A 150 -11.03 -12.84 -17.66
N GLY A 151 -11.35 -11.85 -16.84
CA GLY A 151 -10.36 -11.01 -16.16
C GLY A 151 -9.64 -11.73 -15.02
N PHE A 152 -8.47 -11.22 -14.68
CA PHE A 152 -7.60 -11.75 -13.62
C PHE A 152 -7.47 -10.77 -12.45
N ALA A 153 -7.39 -11.29 -11.24
CA ALA A 153 -6.94 -10.53 -10.07
C ALA A 153 -5.60 -11.09 -9.58
N CYS A 154 -4.67 -10.19 -9.27
CA CYS A 154 -3.43 -10.52 -8.59
C CYS A 154 -3.36 -9.74 -7.28
N ILE A 155 -3.31 -10.47 -6.18
CA ILE A 155 -3.07 -9.91 -4.84
C ILE A 155 -1.69 -10.39 -4.40
N ASP A 156 -0.77 -9.44 -4.23
CA ASP A 156 0.55 -9.71 -3.69
C ASP A 156 0.52 -9.54 -2.17
N PHE A 157 0.88 -10.61 -1.48
CA PHE A 157 0.89 -10.65 -0.02
C PHE A 157 2.20 -11.22 0.50
N MET A 158 2.62 -10.78 1.68
CA MET A 158 3.85 -11.27 2.28
C MET A 158 3.81 -12.80 2.52
N ASN A 159 4.95 -13.47 2.34
CA ASN A 159 5.12 -14.83 2.84
C ASN A 159 5.28 -14.76 4.36
N VAL A 160 4.20 -15.07 5.09
CA VAL A 160 4.13 -14.92 6.54
C VAL A 160 5.19 -15.77 7.25
N ASP A 161 5.37 -17.04 6.86
CA ASP A 161 6.34 -17.93 7.49
C ASP A 161 7.77 -17.36 7.33
N TYR A 162 8.12 -16.96 6.12
CA TYR A 162 9.43 -16.34 5.86
C TYR A 162 9.64 -15.05 6.66
N VAL A 163 8.60 -14.19 6.74
CA VAL A 163 8.68 -12.95 7.51
C VAL A 163 8.89 -13.22 8.98
N LEU A 164 8.19 -14.20 9.55
CA LEU A 164 8.32 -14.56 10.97
C LEU A 164 9.67 -15.18 11.30
N GLU A 165 10.20 -16.03 10.41
CA GLU A 165 11.52 -16.64 10.58
C GLU A 165 12.66 -15.61 10.51
N ASN A 166 12.48 -14.52 9.74
CA ASN A 166 13.49 -13.49 9.51
C ASN A 166 13.13 -12.15 10.17
N LEU A 167 12.19 -12.13 11.10
CA LEU A 167 11.72 -10.91 11.74
C LEU A 167 12.86 -10.25 12.53
N VAL A 168 13.17 -8.98 12.19
CA VAL A 168 14.08 -8.15 12.97
C VAL A 168 13.24 -7.39 14.01
N PRO A 169 13.33 -7.76 15.33
CA PRO A 169 12.41 -7.21 16.34
C PRO A 169 12.56 -5.71 16.54
N GLU A 170 13.79 -5.20 16.51
CA GLU A 170 14.08 -3.78 16.72
C GLU A 170 15.17 -3.33 15.73
N GLU A 171 14.97 -2.14 15.15
CA GLU A 171 15.88 -1.54 14.18
C GLU A 171 15.77 -0.02 14.24
N ILE A 172 16.89 0.67 14.03
CA ILE A 172 16.88 2.10 13.73
C ILE A 172 17.26 2.27 12.27
N LYS A 173 16.35 2.84 11.48
CA LYS A 173 16.59 3.14 10.06
C LYS A 173 16.68 4.65 9.89
N THR A 174 17.87 5.15 9.52
CA THR A 174 18.07 6.60 9.23
C THR A 174 17.76 6.87 7.76
N VAL A 175 16.82 7.75 7.48
CA VAL A 175 16.44 8.17 6.13
C VAL A 175 16.23 9.67 6.10
N ASP A 176 16.90 10.37 5.19
CA ASP A 176 16.86 11.83 5.02
C ASP A 176 17.09 12.61 6.33
N GLY A 177 17.95 12.06 7.21
CA GLY A 177 18.29 12.67 8.50
C GLY A 177 17.28 12.43 9.62
N ILE A 178 16.26 11.60 9.38
CA ILE A 178 15.29 11.17 10.38
C ILE A 178 15.64 9.75 10.84
N ASP A 179 15.76 9.54 12.14
CA ASP A 179 15.98 8.25 12.75
C ASP A 179 14.62 7.59 13.08
N PHE A 180 14.22 6.61 12.27
CA PHE A 180 13.01 5.84 12.50
C PHE A 180 13.31 4.65 13.40
N HIS A 181 12.79 4.64 14.61
CA HIS A 181 12.83 3.52 15.54
C HIS A 181 11.70 2.56 15.21
N LEU A 182 12.05 1.39 14.71
CA LEU A 182 11.11 0.38 14.23
C LEU A 182 11.10 -0.80 15.20
N LYS A 183 9.91 -1.20 15.67
CA LYS A 183 9.73 -2.38 16.49
C LYS A 183 8.69 -3.29 15.85
N ARG A 184 9.04 -4.58 15.68
CA ARG A 184 8.18 -5.56 15.01
C ARG A 184 7.91 -6.74 15.92
N TYR A 185 6.69 -7.24 15.93
CA TYR A 185 6.31 -8.42 16.72
C TYR A 185 5.03 -9.06 16.17
N LEU A 186 4.85 -10.34 16.46
CA LEU A 186 3.60 -11.07 16.25
C LEU A 186 2.74 -11.01 17.51
N LYS A 187 1.49 -10.66 17.38
CA LYS A 187 0.50 -10.70 18.46
C LYS A 187 -0.90 -10.95 17.90
N ASP A 188 -1.62 -11.89 18.52
CA ASP A 188 -3.02 -12.20 18.19
C ASP A 188 -3.25 -12.43 16.68
N GLY A 189 -2.34 -13.18 16.00
CA GLY A 189 -2.42 -13.49 14.58
C GLY A 189 -2.13 -12.31 13.66
N HIS A 190 -1.51 -11.23 14.17
CA HIS A 190 -1.13 -10.06 13.37
C HIS A 190 0.34 -9.71 13.57
N ILE A 191 0.99 -9.30 12.50
CA ILE A 191 2.32 -8.68 12.56
C ILE A 191 2.12 -7.19 12.76
N PHE A 192 2.73 -6.69 13.84
CA PHE A 192 2.76 -5.27 14.18
C PHE A 192 4.12 -4.69 13.83
N LYS A 193 4.13 -3.46 13.35
CA LYS A 193 5.32 -2.62 13.21
C LYS A 193 5.03 -1.26 13.82
N GLU A 194 5.60 -1.02 14.99
CA GLU A 194 5.60 0.30 15.62
C GLU A 194 6.71 1.15 15.01
N ILE A 195 6.41 2.41 14.72
CA ILE A 195 7.30 3.37 14.05
C ILE A 195 7.29 4.63 14.88
N ALA A 196 8.42 4.93 15.54
CA ALA A 196 8.59 6.14 16.34
C ALA A 196 9.75 6.98 15.80
N PHE A 197 9.58 8.29 15.69
CA PHE A 197 10.62 9.19 15.22
C PHE A 197 10.35 10.63 15.70
N GLU A 198 11.39 11.47 15.66
CA GLU A 198 11.28 12.90 15.83
C GLU A 198 11.53 13.62 14.50
N ALA A 199 10.65 14.54 14.13
CA ALA A 199 10.82 15.41 12.98
C ALA A 199 10.17 16.77 13.26
N ASP A 200 10.75 17.86 12.76
CA ASP A 200 10.26 19.22 12.92
C ASP A 200 10.01 19.62 14.38
N GLY A 201 10.82 19.09 15.33
CA GLY A 201 10.70 19.31 16.76
C GLY A 201 9.49 18.65 17.41
N GLN A 202 8.87 17.66 16.75
CA GLN A 202 7.73 16.89 17.23
C GLN A 202 8.03 15.39 17.24
N ASN A 203 7.43 14.68 18.21
CA ASN A 203 7.51 13.23 18.28
C ASN A 203 6.29 12.60 17.59
N PHE A 204 6.56 11.63 16.73
CA PHE A 204 5.56 10.87 15.98
C PHE A 204 5.60 9.41 16.38
N HIS A 205 4.42 8.79 16.41
CA HIS A 205 4.28 7.35 16.63
C HIS A 205 3.14 6.80 15.77
N PHE A 206 3.45 5.79 14.96
CA PHE A 206 2.49 5.08 14.11
C PHE A 206 2.60 3.58 14.33
N THR A 207 1.56 2.86 13.97
CA THR A 207 1.54 1.40 14.04
C THR A 207 0.96 0.86 12.73
N GLU A 208 1.75 0.05 12.03
CA GLU A 208 1.25 -0.81 10.95
C GLU A 208 0.83 -2.13 11.55
N LYS A 209 -0.34 -2.64 11.12
CA LYS A 209 -0.91 -3.90 11.57
C LYS A 209 -1.40 -4.67 10.35
N VAL A 210 -0.90 -5.88 10.16
CA VAL A 210 -1.27 -6.74 9.05
C VAL A 210 -1.61 -8.12 9.58
N GLN A 211 -2.65 -8.74 9.06
CA GLN A 211 -3.02 -10.12 9.40
C GLN A 211 -1.91 -11.09 8.94
N ALA A 212 -1.54 -12.05 9.81
CA ALA A 212 -0.53 -13.06 9.54
C ALA A 212 -1.17 -14.38 9.09
#